data_b52eb042cb67c0a1dd51d578a24594f6
#
_entry.id   b52eb042cb67c0a1dd51d578a24594f6
#
_cell.length_a   1.000
_cell.length_b   1.000
_cell.length_c   1.000
_cell.angle_alpha   90.00
_cell.angle_beta   90.00
_cell.angle_gamma   90.00
#
_symmetry.space_group_name_H-M   'P 1'
#
loop_
_entity.id
_entity.type
_entity.pdbx_description
1 polymer ?
#
loop_
_entity_poly.entity_id
_entity_poly.type
_entity_poly.pdbx_seq_one_letter_code
_entity_poly.pdbx_strand_id
1 'polypeptide(L)'
;MIRQIIVVEGKNDTKRLKSFFDVETIETHGMGLGKETIEVVRRANEKRGVILFLDPDAPGEKIRKRLNDAIPGLLNAFVMKEDARTKKKVGIEHASKEVLEEALSHLVSYEEDRQSLSKEEFYELGLEGMEDSAKKRETIARHFHLGKCNAKTLYRRMNLMDISYEEAKEVL
;
A
#
# COMPACT_ATOMS: atom_id res chain seq x y z
N MET A 1 4.80 12.02 -17.09
CA MET A 1 3.90 12.76 -16.15
C MET A 1 2.87 11.79 -15.58
N ILE A 2 2.84 11.62 -14.27
CA ILE A 2 1.78 10.87 -13.57
C ILE A 2 0.59 11.82 -13.41
N ARG A 3 -0.59 11.44 -13.92
CA ARG A 3 -1.79 12.30 -13.88
C ARG A 3 -2.40 12.42 -12.49
N GLN A 4 -2.34 11.33 -11.73
CA GLN A 4 -2.87 11.24 -10.37
C GLN A 4 -2.02 12.08 -9.41
N ILE A 5 -2.65 12.53 -8.33
CA ILE A 5 -1.95 13.18 -7.24
C ILE A 5 -1.47 12.10 -6.26
N ILE A 6 -0.23 12.18 -5.83
CA ILE A 6 0.34 11.21 -4.88
C ILE A 6 0.24 11.76 -3.47
N VAL A 7 -0.43 11.02 -2.57
CA VAL A 7 -0.48 11.34 -1.15
C VAL A 7 0.69 10.67 -0.44
N VAL A 8 1.48 11.47 0.26
CA VAL A 8 2.68 11.07 1.01
C VAL A 8 2.60 11.56 2.47
N GLU A 9 3.51 11.11 3.32
CA GLU A 9 3.52 11.55 4.73
C GLU A 9 4.14 12.93 4.92
N GLY A 10 5.22 13.25 4.21
CA GLY A 10 5.94 14.48 4.44
C GLY A 10 6.76 15.01 3.28
N LYS A 11 7.46 16.12 3.57
CA LYS A 11 8.27 16.87 2.59
C LYS A 11 9.42 16.07 1.98
N ASN A 12 10.01 15.14 2.73
CA ASN A 12 11.12 14.34 2.22
C ASN A 12 10.65 13.37 1.15
N ASP A 13 9.47 12.77 1.35
CA ASP A 13 8.83 11.89 0.37
C ASP A 13 8.48 12.66 -0.90
N THR A 14 7.87 13.85 -0.75
CA THR A 14 7.62 14.78 -1.86
C THR A 14 8.89 15.08 -2.64
N LYS A 15 9.98 15.45 -1.96
CA LYS A 15 11.27 15.74 -2.61
C LYS A 15 11.83 14.52 -3.32
N ARG A 16 11.73 13.33 -2.70
CA ARG A 16 12.21 12.09 -3.27
C ARG A 16 11.49 11.74 -4.56
N LEU A 17 10.16 11.77 -4.53
CA LEU A 17 9.34 11.51 -5.72
C LEU A 17 9.59 12.52 -6.83
N LYS A 18 9.59 13.82 -6.52
CA LYS A 18 9.83 14.89 -7.51
C LYS A 18 11.26 14.89 -8.09
N SER A 19 12.23 14.25 -7.41
CA SER A 19 13.58 14.10 -7.96
C SER A 19 13.66 13.09 -9.12
N PHE A 20 12.67 12.20 -9.24
CA PHE A 20 12.65 11.15 -10.26
C PHE A 20 11.47 11.25 -11.22
N PHE A 21 10.35 11.85 -10.76
CA PHE A 21 9.09 11.83 -11.50
C PHE A 21 8.50 13.24 -11.60
N ASP A 22 7.83 13.49 -12.70
CA ASP A 22 6.97 14.66 -12.85
C ASP A 22 5.60 14.35 -12.23
N VAL A 23 5.43 14.75 -10.96
CA VAL A 23 4.28 14.42 -10.10
C VAL A 23 3.87 15.59 -9.22
N GLU A 24 2.58 15.62 -8.85
CA GLU A 24 2.06 16.46 -7.78
C GLU A 24 1.77 15.64 -6.53
N THR A 25 2.00 16.24 -5.37
CA THR A 25 1.86 15.55 -4.08
C THR A 25 0.97 16.32 -3.10
N ILE A 26 0.30 15.58 -2.22
CA ILE A 26 -0.36 16.09 -1.01
C ILE A 26 0.33 15.44 0.19
N GLU A 27 0.75 16.25 1.16
CA GLU A 27 1.40 15.79 2.39
C GLU A 27 0.37 15.67 3.51
N THR A 28 0.37 14.53 4.22
CA THR A 28 -0.57 14.30 5.35
C THR A 28 -0.06 14.85 6.68
N HIS A 29 1.22 15.24 6.72
CA HIS A 29 1.89 15.70 7.95
C HIS A 29 1.79 14.69 9.12
N GLY A 30 1.87 13.40 8.80
CA GLY A 30 1.88 12.31 9.76
C GLY A 30 0.51 12.00 10.38
N MET A 31 0.51 11.56 11.65
CA MET A 31 -0.70 11.12 12.37
C MET A 31 -1.77 12.20 12.56
N GLY A 32 -1.44 13.46 12.27
CA GLY A 32 -2.35 14.60 12.36
C GLY A 32 -3.36 14.73 11.21
N LEU A 33 -3.67 13.65 10.48
CA LEU A 33 -4.63 13.63 9.39
C LEU A 33 -5.99 14.22 9.81
N GLY A 34 -6.17 15.53 9.58
CA GLY A 34 -7.37 16.27 9.91
C GLY A 34 -8.50 16.09 8.87
N LYS A 35 -9.70 16.54 9.24
CA LYS A 35 -10.85 16.52 8.32
C LYS A 35 -10.59 17.32 7.04
N GLU A 36 -9.86 18.44 7.16
CA GLU A 36 -9.49 19.29 6.02
C GLU A 36 -8.60 18.55 5.02
N THR A 37 -7.58 17.82 5.51
CA THR A 37 -6.71 17.02 4.63
C THR A 37 -7.48 15.92 3.92
N ILE A 38 -8.41 15.24 4.61
CA ILE A 38 -9.27 14.22 4.01
C ILE A 38 -10.12 14.84 2.89
N GLU A 39 -10.67 16.04 3.12
CA GLU A 39 -11.49 16.72 2.11
C GLU A 39 -10.66 17.16 0.89
N VAL A 40 -9.44 17.64 1.09
CA VAL A 40 -8.51 17.95 0.00
C VAL A 40 -8.21 16.71 -0.84
N VAL A 41 -7.91 15.58 -0.18
CA VAL A 41 -7.66 14.30 -0.86
C VAL A 41 -8.90 13.82 -1.63
N ARG A 42 -10.09 13.94 -1.04
CA ARG A 42 -11.36 13.60 -1.70
C ARG A 42 -11.55 14.37 -3.00
N ARG A 43 -11.42 15.69 -2.96
CA ARG A 43 -11.55 16.56 -4.14
C ARG A 43 -10.49 16.26 -5.21
N ALA A 44 -9.27 15.97 -4.77
CA ALA A 44 -8.19 15.56 -5.65
C ALA A 44 -8.53 14.24 -6.36
N ASN A 45 -9.09 13.27 -5.61
CA ASN A 45 -9.50 11.98 -6.17
C ASN A 45 -10.61 12.12 -7.21
N GLU A 46 -11.61 12.94 -6.94
CA GLU A 46 -12.70 13.22 -7.90
C GLU A 46 -12.21 13.87 -9.20
N LYS A 47 -11.18 14.69 -9.13
CA LYS A 47 -10.70 15.46 -10.30
C LYS A 47 -9.61 14.76 -11.10
N ARG A 48 -8.68 14.07 -10.44
CA ARG A 48 -7.47 13.54 -11.09
C ARG A 48 -7.18 12.09 -10.73
N GLY A 49 -7.86 11.55 -9.72
CA GLY A 49 -7.47 10.32 -9.05
C GLY A 49 -6.32 10.55 -8.07
N VAL A 50 -6.25 9.71 -7.06
CA VAL A 50 -5.23 9.78 -6.01
C VAL A 50 -4.56 8.44 -5.82
N ILE A 51 -3.24 8.47 -5.65
CA ILE A 51 -2.41 7.32 -5.26
C ILE A 51 -1.91 7.55 -3.83
N LEU A 52 -2.23 6.65 -2.91
CA LEU A 52 -1.64 6.63 -1.57
C LEU A 52 -0.28 5.94 -1.63
N PHE A 53 0.77 6.70 -1.39
CA PHE A 53 2.13 6.20 -1.34
C PHE A 53 2.76 6.57 0.01
N LEU A 54 2.51 5.74 1.02
CA LEU A 54 2.84 5.98 2.42
C LEU A 54 3.91 5.00 2.88
N ASP A 55 4.63 5.36 3.94
CA ASP A 55 5.71 4.55 4.48
C ASP A 55 5.27 3.14 4.89
N PRO A 56 6.11 2.13 4.69
CA PRO A 56 5.80 0.74 5.06
C PRO A 56 5.98 0.49 6.56
N ASP A 57 5.33 1.30 7.39
CA ASP A 57 5.36 1.25 8.84
C ASP A 57 3.96 1.36 9.47
N ALA A 58 3.86 1.25 10.80
CA ALA A 58 2.57 1.27 11.48
C ALA A 58 1.85 2.63 11.39
N PRO A 59 2.50 3.79 11.50
CA PRO A 59 1.88 5.08 11.22
C PRO A 59 1.33 5.19 9.80
N GLY A 60 2.14 4.88 8.78
CA GLY A 60 1.72 4.93 7.37
C GLY A 60 0.51 4.04 7.09
N GLU A 61 0.48 2.82 7.64
CA GLU A 61 -0.66 1.93 7.51
C GLU A 61 -1.94 2.45 8.19
N LYS A 62 -1.83 3.16 9.32
CA LYS A 62 -2.98 3.81 9.95
C LYS A 62 -3.54 4.94 9.10
N ILE A 63 -2.68 5.75 8.49
CA ILE A 63 -3.08 6.83 7.58
C ILE A 63 -3.75 6.21 6.34
N ARG A 64 -3.13 5.19 5.74
CA ARG A 64 -3.67 4.45 4.58
C ARG A 64 -5.08 3.92 4.86
N LYS A 65 -5.24 3.21 5.97
CA LYS A 65 -6.54 2.67 6.36
C LYS A 65 -7.58 3.78 6.49
N ARG A 66 -7.26 4.84 7.20
CA ARG A 66 -8.17 5.96 7.47
C ARG A 66 -8.61 6.68 6.19
N LEU A 67 -7.71 6.84 5.22
CA LEU A 67 -8.04 7.45 3.93
C LEU A 67 -8.90 6.53 3.07
N ASN A 68 -8.57 5.25 2.95
CA ASN A 68 -9.39 4.28 2.21
C ASN A 68 -10.78 4.08 2.83
N ASP A 69 -10.90 4.11 4.17
CA ASP A 69 -12.20 4.02 4.85
C ASP A 69 -13.08 5.28 4.61
N ALA A 70 -12.45 6.44 4.37
CA ALA A 70 -13.16 7.72 4.18
C ALA A 70 -13.44 8.05 2.71
N ILE A 71 -12.66 7.53 1.77
CA ILE A 71 -12.71 7.90 0.35
C ILE A 71 -12.63 6.64 -0.50
N PRO A 72 -13.72 6.25 -1.18
CA PRO A 72 -13.68 5.10 -2.09
C PRO A 72 -12.85 5.38 -3.34
N GLY A 73 -12.32 4.32 -3.96
CA GLY A 73 -11.63 4.38 -5.23
C GLY A 73 -10.22 4.98 -5.20
N LEU A 74 -9.60 5.10 -4.01
CA LEU A 74 -8.19 5.47 -3.90
C LEU A 74 -7.30 4.34 -4.42
N LEU A 75 -6.28 4.69 -5.19
CA LEU A 75 -5.22 3.78 -5.60
C LEU A 75 -4.15 3.70 -4.50
N ASN A 76 -3.55 2.54 -4.35
CA ASN A 76 -2.53 2.31 -3.34
C ASN A 76 -1.26 1.78 -4.00
N ALA A 77 -0.12 2.40 -3.72
CA ALA A 77 1.21 1.91 -4.03
C ALA A 77 1.87 1.37 -2.75
N PHE A 78 2.61 0.27 -2.87
CA PHE A 78 3.29 -0.37 -1.75
C PHE A 78 4.75 -0.60 -2.07
N VAL A 79 5.60 -0.37 -1.07
CA VAL A 79 7.00 -0.83 -1.06
C VAL A 79 7.20 -1.81 0.08
N MET A 80 8.12 -2.75 -0.08
CA MET A 80 8.52 -3.61 1.03
C MET A 80 9.42 -2.81 1.97
N LYS A 81 9.30 -3.08 3.27
CA LYS A 81 10.07 -2.38 4.31
C LYS A 81 11.58 -2.50 4.10
N GLU A 82 12.01 -3.63 3.59
CA GLU A 82 13.40 -3.95 3.29
C GLU A 82 13.97 -3.06 2.18
N ASP A 83 13.14 -2.69 1.21
CA ASP A 83 13.51 -1.91 0.02
C ASP A 83 13.40 -0.38 0.26
N ALA A 84 12.81 0.02 1.38
CA ALA A 84 12.61 1.42 1.77
C ALA A 84 13.24 1.74 3.13
N ARG A 85 14.42 1.18 3.45
CA ARG A 85 15.08 1.36 4.74
C ARG A 85 16.56 1.71 4.64
N THR A 86 17.01 2.50 5.62
CA THR A 86 18.42 2.61 6.00
C THR A 86 18.69 1.79 7.27
N LYS A 87 19.94 1.82 7.78
CA LYS A 87 20.26 1.18 9.09
C LYS A 87 19.42 1.70 10.25
N LYS A 88 18.86 2.92 10.16
CA LYS A 88 18.18 3.60 11.27
C LYS A 88 16.74 4.01 10.99
N LYS A 89 16.33 4.12 9.73
CA LYS A 89 15.02 4.68 9.33
C LYS A 89 14.35 3.84 8.26
N VAL A 90 13.03 3.90 8.23
CA VAL A 90 12.17 3.33 7.21
C VAL A 90 11.34 4.45 6.61
N GLY A 91 11.21 4.48 5.29
CA GLY A 91 10.41 5.47 4.58
C GLY A 91 10.66 5.45 3.08
N ILE A 92 9.69 5.84 2.29
CA ILE A 92 9.81 5.90 0.82
C ILE A 92 10.91 6.87 0.38
N GLU A 93 11.27 7.83 1.23
CA GLU A 93 12.40 8.76 1.02
C GLU A 93 13.76 8.03 0.84
N HIS A 94 13.85 6.78 1.29
CA HIS A 94 15.07 5.97 1.22
C HIS A 94 15.06 4.92 0.10
N ALA A 95 13.94 4.75 -0.58
CA ALA A 95 13.81 3.81 -1.68
C ALA A 95 14.58 4.27 -2.94
N SER A 96 15.07 3.31 -3.74
CA SER A 96 15.68 3.62 -5.04
C SER A 96 14.61 4.04 -6.07
N LYS A 97 15.06 4.62 -7.19
CA LYS A 97 14.17 5.00 -8.30
C LYS A 97 13.39 3.79 -8.82
N GLU A 98 14.08 2.68 -9.01
CA GLU A 98 13.55 1.43 -9.55
C GLU A 98 12.45 0.86 -8.64
N VAL A 99 12.67 0.87 -7.32
CA VAL A 99 11.68 0.43 -6.33
C VAL A 99 10.44 1.32 -6.36
N LEU A 100 10.62 2.64 -6.49
CA LEU A 100 9.50 3.58 -6.58
C LEU A 100 8.74 3.42 -7.92
N GLU A 101 9.44 3.21 -9.03
CA GLU A 101 8.83 2.95 -10.34
C GLU A 101 8.01 1.65 -10.31
N GLU A 102 8.56 0.59 -9.74
CA GLU A 102 7.88 -0.68 -9.59
C GLU A 102 6.60 -0.53 -8.75
N ALA A 103 6.68 0.12 -7.59
CA ALA A 103 5.52 0.36 -6.75
C ALA A 103 4.42 1.18 -7.45
N LEU A 104 4.80 2.19 -8.24
CA LEU A 104 3.87 3.03 -8.98
C LEU A 104 3.31 2.36 -10.25
N SER A 105 3.93 1.30 -10.73
CA SER A 105 3.42 0.50 -11.85
C SER A 105 2.42 -0.58 -11.41
N HIS A 106 2.37 -0.93 -10.12
CA HIS A 106 1.49 -1.96 -9.55
C HIS A 106 0.53 -1.36 -8.53
N LEU A 107 -0.40 -0.53 -9.03
CA LEU A 107 -1.39 0.14 -8.19
C LEU A 107 -2.55 -0.79 -7.83
N VAL A 108 -2.96 -0.72 -6.57
CA VAL A 108 -4.01 -1.52 -5.97
C VAL A 108 -5.21 -0.63 -5.67
N SER A 109 -6.39 -0.94 -6.21
CA SER A 109 -7.64 -0.34 -5.76
C SER A 109 -8.37 -1.29 -4.81
N TYR A 110 -8.96 -0.75 -3.75
CA TYR A 110 -9.80 -1.53 -2.85
C TYR A 110 -11.25 -1.46 -3.34
N GLU A 111 -11.75 -2.58 -3.87
CA GLU A 111 -13.17 -2.74 -4.15
C GLU A 111 -13.86 -3.31 -2.91
N GLU A 112 -14.92 -2.65 -2.45
CA GLU A 112 -15.71 -3.14 -1.33
C GLU A 112 -16.54 -4.37 -1.75
N ASP A 113 -16.75 -5.30 -0.79
CA ASP A 113 -17.61 -6.50 -0.90
C ASP A 113 -17.12 -7.68 -1.76
N ARG A 114 -15.84 -7.77 -2.13
CA ARG A 114 -15.30 -8.99 -2.72
C ARG A 114 -14.74 -9.94 -1.67
N GLN A 115 -15.14 -11.20 -1.75
CA GLN A 115 -14.59 -12.31 -0.96
C GLN A 115 -14.11 -13.39 -1.92
N SER A 116 -12.91 -13.19 -2.47
CA SER A 116 -12.25 -14.14 -3.38
C SER A 116 -11.61 -15.33 -2.66
N LEU A 117 -11.38 -15.19 -1.37
CA LEU A 117 -10.68 -16.15 -0.52
C LEU A 117 -11.38 -16.26 0.84
N SER A 118 -11.74 -17.48 1.25
CA SER A 118 -12.29 -17.74 2.58
C SER A 118 -11.18 -17.79 3.64
N LYS A 119 -11.57 -17.77 4.93
CA LYS A 119 -10.59 -17.93 6.03
C LYS A 119 -10.01 -19.32 6.07
N GLU A 120 -10.80 -20.33 5.73
CA GLU A 120 -10.40 -21.73 5.65
C GLU A 120 -9.31 -21.89 4.60
N GLU A 121 -9.52 -21.37 3.39
CA GLU A 121 -8.52 -21.39 2.32
C GLU A 121 -7.24 -20.61 2.68
N PHE A 122 -7.38 -19.45 3.35
CA PHE A 122 -6.24 -18.70 3.84
C PHE A 122 -5.39 -19.49 4.84
N TYR A 123 -6.05 -20.27 5.71
CA TYR A 123 -5.39 -21.16 6.65
C TYR A 123 -4.75 -22.38 5.95
N GLU A 124 -5.44 -22.99 4.96
CA GLU A 124 -4.93 -24.12 4.16
C GLU A 124 -3.66 -23.74 3.38
N LEU A 125 -3.55 -22.52 2.88
CA LEU A 125 -2.33 -21.98 2.28
C LEU A 125 -1.18 -21.84 3.28
N GLY A 126 -1.44 -22.03 4.58
CA GLY A 126 -0.46 -21.87 5.64
C GLY A 126 -0.07 -20.43 5.90
N LEU A 127 -0.94 -19.47 5.56
CA LEU A 127 -0.68 -18.05 5.75
C LEU A 127 -0.92 -17.58 7.20
N GLU A 128 -1.50 -18.43 8.04
CA GLU A 128 -1.72 -18.20 9.47
C GLU A 128 -1.54 -19.52 10.28
N GLY A 129 -1.04 -19.40 11.50
CA GLY A 129 -1.00 -20.50 12.47
C GLY A 129 0.15 -21.51 12.29
N MET A 130 1.03 -21.38 11.31
CA MET A 130 2.16 -22.27 11.05
C MET A 130 3.50 -21.59 11.28
N GLU A 131 4.56 -22.36 11.52
CA GLU A 131 5.91 -21.85 11.79
C GLU A 131 6.44 -20.98 10.64
N ASP A 132 6.18 -21.40 9.39
CA ASP A 132 6.61 -20.70 8.17
C ASP A 132 5.62 -19.67 7.65
N SER A 133 4.48 -19.43 8.33
CA SER A 133 3.42 -18.51 7.87
C SER A 133 3.92 -17.10 7.59
N ALA A 134 4.87 -16.61 8.38
CA ALA A 134 5.44 -15.28 8.16
C ALA A 134 6.18 -15.17 6.82
N LYS A 135 6.96 -16.21 6.46
CA LYS A 135 7.69 -16.28 5.19
C LYS A 135 6.73 -16.40 4.00
N LYS A 136 5.72 -17.26 4.11
CA LYS A 136 4.68 -17.41 3.08
C LYS A 136 3.92 -16.11 2.84
N ARG A 137 3.54 -15.41 3.92
CA ARG A 137 2.91 -14.08 3.79
C ARG A 137 3.81 -13.08 3.07
N GLU A 138 5.12 -13.09 3.35
CA GLU A 138 6.07 -12.22 2.67
C GLU A 138 6.15 -12.55 1.18
N THR A 139 6.19 -13.85 0.81
CA THR A 139 6.19 -14.29 -0.58
C THR A 139 4.95 -13.79 -1.33
N ILE A 140 3.76 -14.01 -0.80
CA ILE A 140 2.50 -13.52 -1.38
C ILE A 140 2.50 -11.99 -1.48
N ALA A 141 2.85 -11.30 -0.38
CA ALA A 141 2.83 -9.84 -0.34
C ALA A 141 3.81 -9.22 -1.35
N ARG A 142 4.95 -9.86 -1.59
CA ARG A 142 5.93 -9.42 -2.58
C ARG A 142 5.44 -9.66 -4.01
N HIS A 143 4.94 -10.86 -4.28
CA HIS A 143 4.46 -11.22 -5.62
C HIS A 143 3.31 -10.33 -6.09
N PHE A 144 2.32 -10.09 -5.23
CA PHE A 144 1.14 -9.28 -5.55
C PHE A 144 1.30 -7.80 -5.19
N HIS A 145 2.50 -7.33 -4.88
CA HIS A 145 2.81 -5.93 -4.51
C HIS A 145 1.91 -5.36 -3.39
N LEU A 146 1.60 -6.20 -2.39
CA LEU A 146 0.68 -5.85 -1.30
C LEU A 146 1.37 -5.15 -0.10
N GLY A 147 2.70 -5.00 -0.15
CA GLY A 147 3.48 -4.51 0.98
C GLY A 147 3.51 -5.47 2.17
N LYS A 148 4.43 -5.26 3.10
CA LYS A 148 4.54 -6.10 4.30
C LYS A 148 3.35 -5.91 5.22
N CYS A 149 2.72 -7.01 5.62
CA CYS A 149 1.55 -6.99 6.49
C CYS A 149 1.44 -8.24 7.38
N ASN A 150 0.67 -8.14 8.46
CA ASN A 150 0.29 -9.29 9.29
C ASN A 150 -0.81 -10.12 8.60
N ALA A 151 -1.15 -11.29 9.18
CA ALA A 151 -2.15 -12.21 8.61
C ALA A 151 -3.49 -11.51 8.33
N LYS A 152 -4.04 -10.77 9.29
CA LYS A 152 -5.31 -10.04 9.15
C LYS A 152 -5.29 -9.03 8.01
N THR A 153 -4.20 -8.27 7.88
CA THR A 153 -4.04 -7.26 6.82
C THR A 153 -3.85 -7.93 5.47
N LEU A 154 -3.07 -9.01 5.39
CA LEU A 154 -2.88 -9.75 4.16
C LEU A 154 -4.20 -10.37 3.67
N TYR A 155 -4.92 -11.07 4.54
CA TYR A 155 -6.23 -11.63 4.21
C TYR A 155 -7.17 -10.58 3.62
N ARG A 156 -7.27 -9.39 4.27
CA ARG A 156 -8.08 -8.28 3.76
C ARG A 156 -7.60 -7.82 2.39
N ARG A 157 -6.28 -7.61 2.19
CA ARG A 157 -5.72 -7.12 0.92
C ARG A 157 -5.92 -8.11 -0.21
N MET A 158 -5.74 -9.41 0.05
CA MET A 158 -5.99 -10.44 -0.96
C MET A 158 -7.45 -10.41 -1.44
N ASN A 159 -8.41 -10.33 -0.52
CA ASN A 159 -9.83 -10.22 -0.89
C ASN A 159 -10.15 -8.91 -1.64
N LEU A 160 -9.62 -7.77 -1.18
CA LEU A 160 -9.81 -6.49 -1.85
C LEU A 160 -9.19 -6.44 -3.26
N MET A 161 -8.18 -7.29 -3.52
CA MET A 161 -7.51 -7.43 -4.81
C MET A 161 -8.08 -8.57 -5.66
N ASP A 162 -9.12 -9.22 -5.17
CA ASP A 162 -9.74 -10.37 -5.87
C ASP A 162 -8.75 -11.53 -6.12
N ILE A 163 -7.74 -11.69 -5.26
CA ILE A 163 -6.76 -12.77 -5.36
C ILE A 163 -7.42 -14.07 -4.89
N SER A 164 -7.49 -15.05 -5.78
CA SER A 164 -8.07 -16.35 -5.50
C SER A 164 -7.11 -17.30 -4.76
N TYR A 165 -7.67 -18.38 -4.23
CA TYR A 165 -6.91 -19.48 -3.64
C TYR A 165 -5.89 -20.07 -4.62
N GLU A 166 -6.32 -20.31 -5.88
CA GLU A 166 -5.46 -20.92 -6.90
C GLU A 166 -4.28 -20.01 -7.25
N GLU A 167 -4.52 -18.73 -7.48
CA GLU A 167 -3.43 -17.76 -7.73
C GLU A 167 -2.43 -17.69 -6.58
N ALA A 168 -2.92 -17.67 -5.33
CA ALA A 168 -2.05 -17.65 -4.16
C ALA A 168 -1.25 -18.96 -3.99
N LYS A 169 -1.85 -20.10 -4.32
CA LYS A 169 -1.23 -21.42 -4.26
C LYS A 169 -0.11 -21.58 -5.29
N GLU A 170 -0.27 -21.03 -6.48
CA GLU A 170 0.76 -21.06 -7.52
C GLU A 170 2.04 -20.30 -7.13
N VAL A 171 1.93 -19.36 -6.22
CA VAL A 171 3.03 -18.51 -5.76
C VAL A 171 3.81 -19.14 -4.59
N LEU A 172 3.21 -20.09 -3.85
CA LEU A 172 3.77 -20.70 -2.63
C LEU A 172 4.52 -21.98 -2.89
#